data_043b3fa7d07a6b31f5aab34927d4fd51
#
_entry.id   043b3fa7d07a6b31f5aab34927d4fd51
#
_cell.length_a   1.000
_cell.length_b   1.000
_cell.length_c   1.000
_cell.angle_alpha   90.00
_cell.angle_beta   90.00
_cell.angle_gamma   90.00
#
_symmetry.space_group_name_H-M   'P 1'
#
loop_
_entity.id
_entity.type
_entity.pdbx_description
1 polymer ?
#
loop_
_entity_poly.entity_id
_entity_poly.type
_entity_poly.pdbx_seq_one_letter_code
_entity_poly.pdbx_strand_id
1 'polypeptide(L)'
;MDAFALEDFNIVAFETTNSGIMASVQAWVADLRDNNDKHVICILGSGTGDEVADATATAQDLNHEGIVYLYPGLTMPNVAGTLTNYAGSRVTARVAGMLAGLALSGSLTFAPVAGATNVETRLIDSDVRLLEAAGVCVLTWNGTQVVIDRGLTTLSSPGSKPADF
;
A
#
# COMPACT_ATOMS: atom_id res chain seq x y z
N MET A 1 -5.93 12.80 -15.85
CA MET A 1 -6.43 12.74 -14.46
C MET A 1 -7.34 13.90 -14.09
N ASP A 2 -7.43 14.94 -14.91
CA ASP A 2 -8.23 16.14 -14.64
C ASP A 2 -9.74 15.88 -14.45
N ALA A 3 -10.27 14.80 -15.06
CA ALA A 3 -11.68 14.42 -14.92
C ALA A 3 -12.07 14.06 -13.47
N PHE A 4 -11.11 13.64 -12.65
CA PHE A 4 -11.35 13.29 -11.24
C PHE A 4 -11.18 14.48 -10.27
N ALA A 5 -10.67 15.61 -10.72
CA ALA A 5 -10.44 16.77 -9.86
C ALA A 5 -11.75 17.37 -9.31
N LEU A 6 -12.87 17.16 -10.01
CA LEU A 6 -14.20 17.64 -9.64
C LEU A 6 -15.01 16.65 -8.79
N GLU A 7 -14.58 15.39 -8.72
CA GLU A 7 -15.29 14.35 -7.98
C GLU A 7 -14.85 14.31 -6.53
N ASP A 8 -15.78 14.02 -5.62
CA ASP A 8 -15.49 13.84 -4.20
C ASP A 8 -15.12 12.38 -3.91
N PHE A 9 -13.83 12.12 -3.74
CA PHE A 9 -13.31 10.83 -3.30
C PHE A 9 -12.16 11.04 -2.33
N ASN A 10 -11.98 10.10 -1.40
CA ASN A 10 -10.94 10.15 -0.38
C ASN A 10 -9.91 9.04 -0.52
N ILE A 11 -10.25 7.96 -1.23
CA ILE A 11 -9.39 6.79 -1.39
C ILE A 11 -9.37 6.38 -2.86
N VAL A 12 -8.19 6.15 -3.39
CA VAL A 12 -7.97 5.65 -4.76
C VAL A 12 -6.99 4.50 -4.73
N ALA A 13 -7.25 3.46 -5.50
CA ALA A 13 -6.34 2.33 -5.68
C ALA A 13 -5.93 2.23 -7.15
N PHE A 14 -4.65 2.06 -7.41
CA PHE A 14 -4.13 1.82 -8.75
C PHE A 14 -3.46 0.44 -8.82
N GLU A 15 -3.85 -0.33 -9.83
CA GLU A 15 -3.15 -1.55 -10.22
C GLU A 15 -2.07 -1.19 -11.26
N THR A 16 -0.87 -0.83 -10.78
CA THR A 16 0.27 -0.52 -11.65
C THR A 16 1.59 -0.90 -10.99
N THR A 17 2.53 -1.33 -11.80
CA THR A 17 3.94 -1.58 -11.42
C THR A 17 4.90 -0.71 -12.23
N ASN A 18 4.37 0.17 -13.09
CA ASN A 18 5.17 1.07 -13.91
C ASN A 18 5.58 2.30 -13.09
N SER A 19 6.89 2.48 -12.89
CA SER A 19 7.45 3.58 -12.10
C SER A 19 7.08 4.97 -12.64
N GLY A 20 7.00 5.13 -13.97
CA GLY A 20 6.57 6.39 -14.58
C GLY A 20 5.11 6.72 -14.30
N ILE A 21 4.23 5.70 -14.25
CA ILE A 21 2.83 5.90 -13.85
C ILE A 21 2.75 6.22 -12.35
N MET A 22 3.53 5.52 -11.50
CA MET A 22 3.57 5.79 -10.06
C MET A 22 4.03 7.23 -9.77
N ALA A 23 5.07 7.72 -10.47
CA ALA A 23 5.52 9.11 -10.36
C ALA A 23 4.44 10.10 -10.81
N SER A 24 3.68 9.78 -11.86
CA SER A 24 2.55 10.61 -12.31
C SER A 24 1.41 10.63 -11.31
N VAL A 25 1.15 9.50 -10.64
CA VAL A 25 0.16 9.40 -9.55
C VAL A 25 0.61 10.22 -8.34
N GLN A 26 1.88 10.15 -7.97
CA GLN A 26 2.45 10.95 -6.88
C GLN A 26 2.28 12.46 -7.15
N ALA A 27 2.66 12.91 -8.35
CA ALA A 27 2.49 14.31 -8.74
C ALA A 27 1.02 14.74 -8.71
N TRP A 28 0.11 13.87 -9.14
CA TRP A 28 -1.33 14.15 -9.12
C TRP A 28 -1.88 14.21 -7.68
N VAL A 29 -1.47 13.33 -6.77
CA VAL A 29 -1.90 13.37 -5.35
C VAL A 29 -1.38 14.64 -4.68
N ALA A 30 -0.14 15.06 -4.97
CA ALA A 30 0.42 16.30 -4.50
C ALA A 30 -0.36 17.53 -5.02
N ASP A 31 -0.71 17.54 -6.32
CA ASP A 31 -1.50 18.61 -6.94
C ASP A 31 -2.91 18.72 -6.34
N LEU A 32 -3.58 17.59 -6.09
CA LEU A 32 -4.90 17.57 -5.43
C LEU A 32 -4.84 18.24 -4.06
N ARG A 33 -3.80 17.98 -3.29
CA ARG A 33 -3.60 18.57 -1.98
C ARG A 33 -3.24 20.05 -2.07
N ASP A 34 -2.22 20.40 -2.87
CA ASP A 34 -1.60 21.72 -2.87
C ASP A 34 -2.45 22.77 -3.60
N ASN A 35 -3.19 22.36 -4.64
CA ASN A 35 -3.96 23.26 -5.48
C ASN A 35 -5.47 23.13 -5.32
N ASN A 36 -5.96 22.00 -4.81
CA ASN A 36 -7.40 21.73 -4.72
C ASN A 36 -7.89 21.52 -3.27
N ASP A 37 -7.01 21.58 -2.27
CA ASP A 37 -7.31 21.32 -0.85
C ASP A 37 -8.02 19.95 -0.61
N LYS A 38 -7.68 18.95 -1.45
CA LYS A 38 -8.22 17.59 -1.38
C LYS A 38 -7.19 16.62 -0.81
N HIS A 39 -7.49 16.08 0.37
CA HIS A 39 -6.67 15.05 0.98
C HIS A 39 -7.13 13.66 0.51
N VAL A 40 -6.34 13.03 -0.32
CA VAL A 40 -6.61 11.72 -0.91
C VAL A 40 -5.56 10.72 -0.46
N ILE A 41 -6.01 9.53 -0.06
CA ILE A 41 -5.13 8.38 0.15
C ILE A 41 -5.09 7.55 -1.14
N CYS A 42 -3.91 7.44 -1.72
CA CYS A 42 -3.65 6.63 -2.90
C CYS A 42 -2.93 5.34 -2.50
N ILE A 43 -3.45 4.20 -2.94
CA ILE A 43 -2.87 2.89 -2.64
C ILE A 43 -2.22 2.32 -3.89
N LEU A 44 -0.92 2.08 -3.81
CA LEU A 44 -0.07 1.44 -4.80
C LEU A 44 0.48 0.13 -4.22
N GLY A 45 1.16 -0.66 -5.03
CA GLY A 45 1.75 -1.91 -4.54
C GLY A 45 2.81 -2.49 -5.47
N SER A 46 3.58 -3.40 -4.92
CA SER A 46 4.70 -4.08 -5.57
C SER A 46 4.28 -4.93 -6.77
N GLY A 47 5.23 -5.17 -7.66
CA GLY A 47 5.13 -6.16 -8.72
C GLY A 47 5.28 -7.59 -8.21
N THR A 48 5.07 -8.55 -9.13
CA THR A 48 5.34 -9.96 -8.85
C THR A 48 6.84 -10.18 -8.85
N GLY A 49 7.35 -10.75 -7.75
CA GLY A 49 8.77 -11.09 -7.61
C GLY A 49 9.67 -9.92 -7.26
N ASP A 50 9.11 -8.75 -6.92
CA ASP A 50 9.90 -7.65 -6.38
C ASP A 50 10.58 -8.10 -5.08
N GLU A 51 11.82 -7.67 -4.89
CA GLU A 51 12.60 -7.92 -3.67
C GLU A 51 12.40 -6.79 -2.64
N VAL A 52 12.84 -7.04 -1.42
CA VAL A 52 12.79 -6.05 -0.31
C VAL A 52 13.49 -4.74 -0.71
N ALA A 53 14.61 -4.84 -1.44
CA ALA A 53 15.36 -3.67 -1.91
C ALA A 53 14.55 -2.83 -2.91
N ASP A 54 13.83 -3.48 -3.85
CA ASP A 54 13.02 -2.81 -4.85
C ASP A 54 11.84 -2.08 -4.20
N ALA A 55 11.16 -2.77 -3.26
CA ALA A 55 10.04 -2.19 -2.53
C ALA A 55 10.48 -1.00 -1.66
N THR A 56 11.64 -1.11 -1.02
CA THR A 56 12.25 -0.04 -0.21
C THR A 56 12.57 1.18 -1.09
N ALA A 57 13.24 0.98 -2.22
CA ALA A 57 13.60 2.05 -3.14
C ALA A 57 12.35 2.75 -3.70
N THR A 58 11.36 1.97 -4.15
CA THR A 58 10.10 2.53 -4.69
C THR A 58 9.34 3.37 -3.66
N ALA A 59 9.25 2.91 -2.41
CA ALA A 59 8.58 3.66 -1.36
C ALA A 59 9.32 4.96 -1.02
N GLN A 60 10.66 4.93 -1.00
CA GLN A 60 11.48 6.11 -0.78
C GLN A 60 11.37 7.12 -1.93
N ASP A 61 11.29 6.66 -3.18
CA ASP A 61 11.08 7.52 -4.34
C ASP A 61 9.69 8.18 -4.32
N LEU A 62 8.66 7.45 -3.88
CA LEU A 62 7.31 7.98 -3.73
C LEU A 62 7.19 9.02 -2.61
N ASN A 63 7.81 8.81 -1.47
CA ASN A 63 7.96 9.72 -0.32
C ASN A 63 6.82 10.74 -0.14
N HIS A 64 5.59 10.30 0.04
CA HIS A 64 4.41 11.16 0.12
C HIS A 64 3.42 10.67 1.19
N GLU A 65 2.88 11.60 1.99
CA GLU A 65 1.95 11.27 3.09
C GLU A 65 0.59 10.73 2.63
N GLY A 66 0.17 11.04 1.42
CA GLY A 66 -1.07 10.55 0.81
C GLY A 66 -0.89 9.25 0.03
N ILE A 67 0.28 8.60 0.06
CA ILE A 67 0.54 7.36 -0.68
C ILE A 67 0.86 6.23 0.26
N VAL A 68 0.16 5.12 0.07
CA VAL A 68 0.40 3.82 0.71
C VAL A 68 1.00 2.88 -0.33
N TYR A 69 2.12 2.25 -0.02
CA TYR A 69 2.75 1.26 -0.90
C TYR A 69 2.77 -0.11 -0.24
N LEU A 70 2.10 -1.09 -0.85
CA LEU A 70 1.89 -2.44 -0.30
C LEU A 70 3.00 -3.41 -0.75
N TYR A 71 3.53 -4.17 0.20
CA TYR A 71 4.48 -5.26 -0.03
C TYR A 71 4.42 -6.29 1.13
N PRO A 72 4.64 -7.56 0.89
CA PRO A 72 4.62 -8.28 -0.37
C PRO A 72 3.20 -8.45 -0.92
N GLY A 73 3.07 -9.23 -2.02
CA GLY A 73 1.77 -9.67 -2.50
C GLY A 73 1.12 -10.73 -1.61
N LEU A 74 -0.04 -11.21 -2.01
CA LEU A 74 -0.84 -12.19 -1.27
C LEU A 74 -1.05 -13.48 -2.05
N THR A 75 -1.13 -14.60 -1.32
CA THR A 75 -1.64 -15.87 -1.84
C THR A 75 -3.12 -15.98 -1.50
N MET A 76 -3.97 -16.11 -2.52
CA MET A 76 -5.42 -16.21 -2.38
C MET A 76 -5.98 -17.24 -3.35
N PRO A 77 -7.15 -17.86 -3.07
CA PRO A 77 -7.85 -18.68 -4.05
C PRO A 77 -8.34 -17.79 -5.20
N ASN A 78 -8.10 -18.24 -6.44
CA ASN A 78 -8.71 -17.65 -7.64
C ASN A 78 -10.16 -18.11 -7.80
N VAL A 79 -10.83 -17.68 -8.89
CA VAL A 79 -12.23 -18.03 -9.19
C VAL A 79 -12.45 -19.56 -9.28
N ALA A 80 -11.42 -20.32 -9.66
CA ALA A 80 -11.45 -21.79 -9.71
C ALA A 80 -11.14 -22.46 -8.37
N GLY A 81 -10.89 -21.69 -7.30
CA GLY A 81 -10.49 -22.21 -5.98
C GLY A 81 -9.03 -22.58 -5.87
N THR A 82 -8.23 -22.37 -6.90
CA THR A 82 -6.79 -22.66 -6.89
C THR A 82 -6.03 -21.52 -6.21
N LEU A 83 -5.13 -21.85 -5.29
CA LEU A 83 -4.27 -20.87 -4.64
C LEU A 83 -3.31 -20.25 -5.67
N THR A 84 -3.32 -18.93 -5.75
CA THR A 84 -2.53 -18.15 -6.71
C THR A 84 -1.89 -16.97 -5.97
N ASN A 85 -0.67 -16.65 -6.33
CA ASN A 85 0.02 -15.45 -5.84
C ASN A 85 -0.43 -14.23 -6.64
N TYR A 86 -0.79 -13.20 -5.91
CA TYR A 86 -1.18 -11.90 -6.45
C TYR A 86 -0.19 -10.85 -5.96
N ALA A 87 0.40 -10.10 -6.88
CA ALA A 87 1.29 -8.99 -6.57
C ALA A 87 0.63 -7.96 -5.65
N GLY A 88 1.41 -7.19 -4.92
CA GLY A 88 0.92 -6.12 -4.06
C GLY A 88 0.04 -5.11 -4.82
N SER A 89 0.39 -4.80 -6.08
CA SER A 89 -0.41 -3.93 -6.96
C SER A 89 -1.82 -4.44 -7.24
N ARG A 90 -2.04 -5.76 -7.23
CA ARG A 90 -3.37 -6.38 -7.41
C ARG A 90 -4.19 -6.44 -6.12
N VAL A 91 -3.56 -6.19 -4.99
CA VAL A 91 -4.19 -6.20 -3.66
C VAL A 91 -4.70 -4.81 -3.25
N THR A 92 -4.28 -3.77 -3.95
CA THR A 92 -4.57 -2.36 -3.65
C THR A 92 -6.05 -2.07 -3.41
N ALA A 93 -6.92 -2.56 -4.30
CA ALA A 93 -8.38 -2.37 -4.18
C ALA A 93 -8.97 -3.04 -2.92
N ARG A 94 -8.39 -4.17 -2.47
CA ARG A 94 -8.82 -4.84 -1.24
C ARG A 94 -8.49 -4.00 -0.01
N VAL A 95 -7.27 -3.48 0.06
CA VAL A 95 -6.84 -2.60 1.16
C VAL A 95 -7.61 -1.28 1.14
N ALA A 96 -7.90 -0.72 -0.06
CA ALA A 96 -8.77 0.43 -0.20
C ALA A 96 -10.17 0.19 0.38
N GLY A 97 -10.76 -0.99 0.10
CA GLY A 97 -12.05 -1.38 0.67
C GLY A 97 -12.01 -1.57 2.19
N MET A 98 -10.90 -2.09 2.73
CA MET A 98 -10.70 -2.19 4.18
C MET A 98 -10.63 -0.79 4.81
N LEU A 99 -9.83 0.11 4.23
CA LEU A 99 -9.68 1.49 4.70
C LEU A 99 -11.01 2.26 4.65
N ALA A 100 -11.77 2.12 3.55
CA ALA A 100 -13.09 2.74 3.40
C ALA A 100 -14.12 2.24 4.42
N GLY A 101 -13.95 1.04 4.95
CA GLY A 101 -14.82 0.45 5.98
C GLY A 101 -14.46 0.84 7.41
N LEU A 102 -13.34 1.54 7.64
CA LEU A 102 -12.93 1.95 8.98
C LEU A 102 -13.71 3.16 9.47
N ALA A 103 -13.87 3.24 10.80
CA ALA A 103 -14.28 4.49 11.44
C ALA A 103 -13.16 5.55 11.29
N LEU A 104 -13.52 6.84 11.38
CA LEU A 104 -12.58 7.97 11.24
C LEU A 104 -11.34 7.90 12.16
N SER A 105 -11.44 7.20 13.29
CA SER A 105 -10.33 6.97 14.22
C SER A 105 -9.70 5.58 14.10
N GLY A 106 -10.10 4.80 13.10
CA GLY A 106 -9.60 3.45 12.88
C GLY A 106 -8.22 3.45 12.25
N SER A 107 -7.42 2.44 12.55
CA SER A 107 -6.13 2.17 11.91
C SER A 107 -6.16 0.79 11.24
N LEU A 108 -5.46 0.66 10.13
CA LEU A 108 -5.25 -0.65 9.49
C LEU A 108 -4.14 -1.48 10.18
N THR A 109 -3.44 -0.93 11.16
CA THR A 109 -2.41 -1.66 11.90
C THR A 109 -3.00 -2.90 12.57
N PHE A 110 -2.41 -4.05 12.29
CA PHE A 110 -2.86 -5.39 12.68
C PHE A 110 -4.23 -5.81 12.12
N ALA A 111 -4.78 -5.06 11.16
CA ALA A 111 -6.05 -5.42 10.52
C ALA A 111 -5.90 -6.70 9.69
N PRO A 112 -6.80 -7.68 9.85
CA PRO A 112 -6.76 -8.92 9.08
C PRO A 112 -7.18 -8.69 7.63
N VAL A 113 -6.42 -9.25 6.69
CA VAL A 113 -6.75 -9.18 5.25
C VAL A 113 -7.65 -10.38 4.90
N ALA A 114 -8.95 -10.14 4.88
CA ALA A 114 -9.94 -11.20 4.62
C ALA A 114 -9.70 -11.91 3.27
N GLY A 115 -9.83 -13.25 3.27
CA GLY A 115 -9.68 -14.09 2.07
C GLY A 115 -8.23 -14.34 1.64
N ALA A 116 -7.24 -13.75 2.30
CA ALA A 116 -5.83 -14.11 2.11
C ALA A 116 -5.50 -15.36 2.90
N THR A 117 -4.83 -16.32 2.27
CA THR A 117 -4.40 -17.57 2.92
C THR A 117 -2.93 -17.54 3.33
N ASN A 118 -2.13 -16.72 2.68
CA ASN A 118 -0.71 -16.49 2.99
C ASN A 118 -0.24 -15.19 2.33
N VAL A 119 0.98 -14.79 2.63
CA VAL A 119 1.72 -13.77 1.86
C VAL A 119 2.47 -14.44 0.71
N GLU A 120 2.71 -13.72 -0.38
CA GLU A 120 3.49 -14.18 -1.53
C GLU A 120 4.91 -14.56 -1.12
N THR A 121 5.54 -13.70 -0.31
CA THR A 121 6.90 -13.89 0.21
C THR A 121 6.88 -13.70 1.73
N ARG A 122 7.38 -14.68 2.46
CA ARG A 122 7.54 -14.55 3.91
C ARG A 122 8.79 -13.75 4.22
N LEU A 123 8.62 -12.74 5.03
CA LEU A 123 9.68 -11.84 5.47
C LEU A 123 10.20 -12.24 6.84
N ILE A 124 11.48 -11.99 7.09
CA ILE A 124 12.08 -12.05 8.42
C ILE A 124 11.94 -10.69 9.10
N ASP A 125 12.02 -10.65 10.42
CA ASP A 125 11.80 -9.43 11.21
C ASP A 125 12.71 -8.27 10.82
N SER A 126 13.95 -8.54 10.37
CA SER A 126 14.86 -7.49 9.88
C SER A 126 14.36 -6.81 8.62
N ASP A 127 13.77 -7.59 7.70
CA ASP A 127 13.25 -7.09 6.43
C ASP A 127 11.98 -6.27 6.66
N VAL A 128 11.09 -6.75 7.56
CA VAL A 128 9.90 -6.01 7.97
C VAL A 128 10.28 -4.63 8.51
N ARG A 129 11.25 -4.57 9.43
CA ARG A 129 11.72 -3.30 10.00
C ARG A 129 12.36 -2.36 8.97
N LEU A 130 13.10 -2.93 8.01
CA LEU A 130 13.69 -2.16 6.92
C LEU A 130 12.62 -1.52 6.03
N LEU A 131 11.63 -2.31 5.63
CA LEU A 131 10.49 -1.87 4.83
C LEU A 131 9.66 -0.81 5.56
N GLU A 132 9.34 -1.04 6.83
CA GLU A 132 8.59 -0.06 7.65
C GLU A 132 9.37 1.26 7.80
N ALA A 133 10.67 1.20 7.99
CA ALA A 133 11.52 2.41 8.06
C ALA A 133 11.52 3.20 6.75
N ALA A 134 11.28 2.54 5.62
CA ALA A 134 11.11 3.16 4.31
C ALA A 134 9.67 3.64 4.02
N GLY A 135 8.71 3.37 4.91
CA GLY A 135 7.31 3.75 4.73
C GLY A 135 6.50 2.76 3.90
N VAL A 136 6.95 1.51 3.81
CA VAL A 136 6.18 0.43 3.17
C VAL A 136 5.11 -0.09 4.12
N CYS A 137 3.89 -0.21 3.63
CA CYS A 137 2.81 -0.90 4.32
C CYS A 137 2.97 -2.41 4.14
N VAL A 138 3.50 -3.09 5.16
CA VAL A 138 3.92 -4.48 5.08
C VAL A 138 2.77 -5.43 5.40
N LEU A 139 2.59 -6.45 4.56
CA LEU A 139 1.66 -7.55 4.76
C LEU A 139 2.41 -8.74 5.35
N THR A 140 1.98 -9.24 6.51
CA THR A 140 2.66 -10.33 7.22
C THR A 140 1.71 -11.47 7.56
N TRP A 141 2.28 -12.66 7.73
CA TRP A 141 1.56 -13.83 8.25
C TRP A 141 1.83 -13.99 9.75
N ASN A 142 0.82 -13.82 10.58
CA ASN A 142 0.94 -13.89 12.05
C ASN A 142 0.78 -15.32 12.63
N GLY A 143 0.80 -16.36 11.79
CA GLY A 143 0.57 -17.75 12.19
C GLY A 143 -0.86 -18.25 12.02
N THR A 144 -1.84 -17.35 11.91
CA THR A 144 -3.27 -17.67 11.76
C THR A 144 -3.88 -17.04 10.51
N GLN A 145 -3.50 -15.83 10.22
CA GLN A 145 -4.05 -15.04 9.12
C GLN A 145 -3.03 -14.01 8.61
N VAL A 146 -3.28 -13.48 7.42
CA VAL A 146 -2.51 -12.34 6.93
C VAL A 146 -3.05 -11.07 7.57
N VAL A 147 -2.13 -10.22 8.03
CA VAL A 147 -2.43 -8.92 8.63
C VAL A 147 -1.58 -7.84 7.98
N ILE A 148 -2.05 -6.61 8.03
CA ILE A 148 -1.22 -5.42 7.81
C ILE A 148 -0.42 -5.21 9.08
N ASP A 149 0.93 -5.27 9.02
CA ASP A 149 1.75 -5.13 10.22
C ASP A 149 1.62 -3.72 10.80
N ARG A 150 1.82 -2.70 9.96
CA ARG A 150 1.55 -1.29 10.28
C ARG A 150 0.94 -0.57 9.10
N GLY A 151 -0.11 0.22 9.37
CA GLY A 151 -0.71 1.11 8.40
C GLY A 151 0.17 2.35 8.20
N LEU A 152 1.11 2.30 7.25
CA LEU A 152 2.07 3.36 6.98
C LEU A 152 1.85 3.99 5.60
N THR A 153 2.15 5.28 5.51
CA THR A 153 2.32 5.98 4.23
C THR A 153 3.79 6.00 3.82
N THR A 154 4.08 6.32 2.57
CA THR A 154 5.46 6.35 2.06
C THR A 154 6.27 7.58 2.52
N LEU A 155 5.68 8.45 3.33
CA LEU A 155 6.41 9.60 3.86
C LEU A 155 7.53 9.15 4.82
N SER A 156 8.75 9.16 4.34
CA SER A 156 9.95 8.89 5.10
C SER A 156 10.91 10.08 4.98
N SER A 157 10.73 11.10 5.81
CA SER A 157 11.75 12.16 5.90
C SER A 157 12.97 11.64 6.65
N PRO A 158 14.22 12.05 6.29
CA PRO A 158 15.40 11.71 7.05
C PRO A 158 15.23 12.08 8.53
N GLY A 159 15.23 11.10 9.43
CA GLY A 159 15.07 11.29 10.86
C GLY A 159 13.63 11.34 11.39
N SER A 160 12.61 11.27 10.56
CA SER A 160 11.22 11.09 10.99
C SER A 160 10.75 9.65 10.80
N LYS A 161 9.79 9.22 11.61
CA LYS A 161 9.10 7.95 11.37
C LYS A 161 8.07 8.15 10.25
N PRO A 162 7.83 7.13 9.41
CA PRO A 162 6.71 7.15 8.48
C PRO A 162 5.40 7.47 9.21
N ALA A 163 4.51 8.22 8.54
CA ALA A 163 3.23 8.56 9.13
C ALA A 163 2.28 7.36 9.10
N ASP A 164 1.66 7.06 10.25
CA ASP A 164 0.55 6.10 10.33
C ASP A 164 -0.71 6.75 9.73
N PHE A 165 -1.53 5.97 9.03
CA PHE A 165 -2.80 6.38 8.42
C PHE A 165 -3.97 5.57 8.96
#